data_bce8fbc5710927499fdc3132c6a3ee40
#
_entry.id   bce8fbc5710927499fdc3132c6a3ee40
#
_cell.length_a   1.000
_cell.length_b   1.000
_cell.length_c   1.000
_cell.angle_alpha   90.00
_cell.angle_beta   90.00
_cell.angle_gamma   90.00
#
_symmetry.space_group_name_H-M   'P 1'
#
loop_
_entity.id
_entity.type
_entity.pdbx_description
1 polymer ?
#
loop_
_entity_poly.entity_id
_entity_poly.type
_entity_poly.pdbx_seq_one_letter_code
_entity_poly.pdbx_strand_id
1 'polypeptide(L)'
;MPIVNENNLELEKVSSNSVIIIHPGSLYLQIGRASDVTPFKYVHGLARVNLLSEMRNRRDQILPNFPCRSSDTLSAMEDSRLQASHMLQSSLQSNGDRRYATPPQQIAAYNRNSVAKYKDNVPHAHTNSSLGSVVYGEEIFNIAPELDYNVFFPILNGELNINGQIGGSLSAVLADLETIWTHCINKLLNIKTTEFHNYKVILIIPDIFNRVHVREMMSMILLSMKFKACLLIQDHVAATYGAGLGYACVVDVGHRKTSVSCVEDGISQINTRIRLRYGGGNITQTFHWLLKKCSFPYHECNPMTNYYDSILLNQLKEEFCHLNLDRCGAVQRTVTVMKPTKKQVQYTIQVGDEAMIAVLGMFNPMLLGITDNNHYVIQETSKSLPEDPYDEEFLRETSRRGTGREMETETQIENSIVHNTEEEICVDQIETAGNYFDIETGRPQSLDKVIVQSIERLNSDEIKRKMYSSILVVGGGLKFDGACAWLKSKISLNAQQVYYGGHIEIISSPKDLDPQIVTWKGASILSGLESSNELWISGKEWSSWSIRILKERAMFTW
;
A
#
# COMPACT_ATOMS: atom_id res chain seq x y z
N MET A 1 -36.53 -21.83 -43.90
CA MET A 1 -36.17 -21.14 -42.65
C MET A 1 -35.67 -22.20 -41.68
N PRO A 2 -34.38 -22.31 -41.36
CA PRO A 2 -33.93 -23.17 -40.32
C PRO A 2 -34.04 -22.45 -38.98
N ILE A 3 -34.61 -23.13 -38.02
CA ILE A 3 -34.78 -22.74 -36.62
C ILE A 3 -33.39 -22.65 -36.02
N VAL A 4 -33.02 -21.45 -35.62
CA VAL A 4 -31.80 -21.20 -34.81
C VAL A 4 -32.09 -21.75 -33.42
N ASN A 5 -31.41 -22.84 -33.07
CA ASN A 5 -31.35 -23.34 -31.70
C ASN A 5 -30.73 -22.25 -30.81
N GLU A 6 -31.49 -21.69 -29.93
CA GLU A 6 -31.01 -20.98 -28.75
C GLU A 6 -30.27 -22.01 -27.87
N ASN A 7 -28.98 -22.12 -28.08
CA ASN A 7 -28.12 -22.86 -27.18
C ASN A 7 -28.12 -22.10 -25.85
N ASN A 8 -28.72 -22.70 -24.84
CA ASN A 8 -28.58 -22.40 -23.44
C ASN A 8 -27.10 -22.16 -23.10
N LEU A 9 -26.70 -20.92 -23.00
CA LEU A 9 -25.55 -20.52 -22.23
C LEU A 9 -25.94 -20.76 -20.76
N GLU A 10 -25.86 -22.00 -20.29
CA GLU A 10 -25.74 -22.27 -18.86
C GLU A 10 -24.49 -21.50 -18.40
N LEU A 11 -24.72 -20.38 -17.72
CA LEU A 11 -23.68 -19.64 -17.00
C LEU A 11 -23.03 -20.64 -16.05
N GLU A 12 -21.85 -21.16 -16.43
CA GLU A 12 -21.06 -22.05 -15.60
C GLU A 12 -20.83 -21.37 -14.25
N LYS A 13 -21.54 -21.84 -13.22
CA LYS A 13 -21.41 -21.31 -11.87
C LYS A 13 -19.94 -21.47 -11.45
N VAL A 14 -19.22 -20.35 -11.34
CA VAL A 14 -17.79 -20.34 -11.03
C VAL A 14 -17.59 -20.98 -9.65
N SER A 15 -16.94 -22.12 -9.60
CA SER A 15 -16.60 -22.75 -8.32
C SER A 15 -15.53 -21.92 -7.62
N SER A 16 -15.79 -21.49 -6.38
CA SER A 16 -14.84 -20.73 -5.56
C SER A 16 -13.49 -21.46 -5.38
N ASN A 17 -13.47 -22.79 -5.50
CA ASN A 17 -12.23 -23.59 -5.44
C ASN A 17 -11.33 -23.40 -6.66
N SER A 18 -11.90 -22.98 -7.80
CA SER A 18 -11.16 -22.76 -9.05
C SER A 18 -10.72 -21.31 -9.26
N VAL A 19 -10.94 -20.44 -8.26
CA VAL A 19 -10.52 -19.05 -8.30
C VAL A 19 -9.38 -18.83 -7.33
N ILE A 20 -8.28 -18.27 -7.82
CA ILE A 20 -7.11 -17.85 -7.03
C ILE A 20 -7.16 -16.34 -6.90
N ILE A 21 -6.96 -15.83 -5.69
CA ILE A 21 -6.91 -14.39 -5.40
C ILE A 21 -5.47 -14.02 -5.09
N ILE A 22 -4.96 -13.02 -5.77
CA ILE A 22 -3.61 -12.48 -5.63
C ILE A 22 -3.71 -11.03 -5.19
N HIS A 23 -3.22 -10.73 -3.99
CA HIS A 23 -3.12 -9.37 -3.45
C HIS A 23 -1.65 -9.03 -3.19
N PRO A 24 -0.97 -8.36 -4.14
CA PRO A 24 0.44 -8.05 -4.04
C PRO A 24 0.67 -6.82 -3.13
N GLY A 25 1.43 -7.00 -2.07
CA GLY A 25 1.90 -5.91 -1.20
C GLY A 25 3.41 -5.70 -1.31
N SER A 26 3.92 -4.62 -0.70
CA SER A 26 5.35 -4.28 -0.75
C SER A 26 6.23 -5.23 0.07
N LEU A 27 5.72 -5.78 1.17
CA LEU A 27 6.44 -6.73 2.01
C LEU A 27 5.83 -8.12 1.93
N TYR A 28 4.51 -8.20 1.91
CA TYR A 28 3.79 -9.46 1.92
C TYR A 28 2.87 -9.58 0.71
N LEU A 29 2.86 -10.75 0.13
CA LEU A 29 1.86 -11.24 -0.80
C LEU A 29 0.78 -11.97 -0.02
N GLN A 30 -0.48 -11.67 -0.27
CA GLN A 30 -1.60 -12.48 0.21
C GLN A 30 -2.16 -13.26 -0.97
N ILE A 31 -2.19 -14.57 -0.85
CA ILE A 31 -2.60 -15.47 -1.91
C ILE A 31 -3.42 -16.64 -1.33
N GLY A 32 -4.45 -17.08 -2.05
CA GLY A 32 -5.29 -18.19 -1.61
C GLY A 32 -6.39 -18.49 -2.63
N ARG A 33 -7.15 -19.56 -2.40
CA ARG A 33 -8.37 -19.83 -3.14
C ARG A 33 -9.52 -18.97 -2.62
N ALA A 34 -10.43 -18.58 -3.46
CA ALA A 34 -11.61 -17.83 -3.01
C ALA A 34 -12.47 -18.60 -1.98
N SER A 35 -12.34 -19.91 -1.91
CA SER A 35 -12.97 -20.76 -0.90
C SER A 35 -12.29 -20.72 0.46
N ASP A 36 -11.06 -20.22 0.55
CA ASP A 36 -10.29 -20.22 1.79
C ASP A 36 -10.87 -19.19 2.78
N VAL A 37 -10.78 -19.50 4.06
CA VAL A 37 -11.23 -18.58 5.12
C VAL A 37 -10.29 -17.38 5.22
N THR A 38 -8.99 -17.63 5.12
CA THR A 38 -7.92 -16.63 5.20
C THR A 38 -6.88 -16.89 4.12
N PRO A 39 -6.24 -15.84 3.57
CA PRO A 39 -5.16 -16.01 2.62
C PRO A 39 -3.88 -16.51 3.30
N PHE A 40 -3.02 -17.15 2.52
CA PHE A 40 -1.62 -17.32 2.91
C PHE A 40 -0.90 -15.98 2.81
N LYS A 41 -0.14 -15.64 3.84
CA LYS A 41 0.74 -14.46 3.88
C LYS A 41 2.17 -14.92 3.62
N TYR A 42 2.78 -14.42 2.56
CA TYR A 42 4.12 -14.82 2.12
C TYR A 42 4.98 -13.59 1.86
N VAL A 43 6.27 -13.61 2.19
CA VAL A 43 7.16 -12.47 1.91
C VAL A 43 7.29 -12.31 0.40
N HIS A 44 6.94 -11.12 -0.10
CA HIS A 44 6.85 -10.82 -1.54
C HIS A 44 8.20 -10.42 -2.12
N GLY A 45 9.14 -11.36 -2.08
CA GLY A 45 10.50 -11.14 -2.57
C GLY A 45 11.18 -12.43 -2.99
N LEU A 46 12.25 -12.27 -3.74
CA LEU A 46 13.15 -13.35 -4.13
C LEU A 46 14.61 -12.88 -4.09
N ALA A 47 15.52 -13.85 -3.96
CA ALA A 47 16.94 -13.61 -4.09
C ALA A 47 17.55 -14.57 -5.09
N ARG A 48 18.51 -14.11 -5.88
CA ARG A 48 19.26 -14.88 -6.87
C ARG A 48 20.76 -14.74 -6.64
N VAL A 49 21.50 -15.82 -6.81
CA VAL A 49 22.96 -15.77 -6.78
C VAL A 49 23.47 -14.77 -7.82
N ASN A 50 24.38 -13.91 -7.43
CA ASN A 50 25.06 -13.03 -8.37
C ASN A 50 26.13 -13.83 -9.12
N LEU A 51 25.92 -14.04 -10.41
CA LEU A 51 26.86 -14.76 -11.28
C LEU A 51 27.98 -13.85 -11.83
N LEU A 52 27.81 -12.52 -11.66
CA LEU A 52 28.74 -11.51 -12.16
C LEU A 52 29.54 -10.94 -10.98
N SER A 53 30.64 -11.58 -10.63
CA SER A 53 31.50 -11.21 -9.49
C SER A 53 32.06 -9.78 -9.54
N GLU A 54 32.04 -9.12 -10.69
CA GLU A 54 32.55 -7.76 -10.88
C GLU A 54 31.51 -6.67 -10.61
N MET A 55 30.22 -7.03 -10.51
CA MET A 55 29.14 -6.07 -10.28
C MET A 55 28.70 -6.06 -8.83
N ARG A 56 28.48 -4.85 -8.30
CA ARG A 56 27.98 -4.66 -6.93
C ARG A 56 26.60 -5.30 -6.77
N ASN A 57 26.42 -6.10 -5.73
CA ASN A 57 25.15 -6.73 -5.40
C ASN A 57 24.03 -5.70 -5.20
N ARG A 58 22.88 -5.93 -5.81
CA ARG A 58 21.65 -5.20 -5.49
C ARG A 58 20.96 -5.88 -4.32
N ARG A 59 20.67 -5.13 -3.29
CA ARG A 59 19.88 -5.59 -2.14
C ARG A 59 18.79 -4.58 -1.85
N ASP A 60 17.57 -4.88 -2.32
CA ASP A 60 16.41 -4.08 -1.99
C ASP A 60 16.12 -4.17 -0.49
N GLN A 61 15.69 -3.07 0.10
CA GLN A 61 15.53 -2.98 1.54
C GLN A 61 14.07 -3.17 1.96
N ILE A 62 13.88 -3.88 3.07
CA ILE A 62 12.57 -4.06 3.68
C ILE A 62 12.07 -2.72 4.24
N LEU A 63 12.88 -2.06 5.05
CA LEU A 63 12.52 -0.76 5.61
C LEU A 63 12.84 0.38 4.64
N PRO A 64 12.10 1.49 4.69
CA PRO A 64 12.46 2.70 3.95
C PRO A 64 13.86 3.17 4.34
N ASN A 65 14.55 3.83 3.42
CA ASN A 65 15.78 4.51 3.78
C ASN A 65 15.48 5.53 4.89
N PHE A 66 16.34 5.57 5.89
CA PHE A 66 16.23 6.64 6.88
C PHE A 66 16.49 7.97 6.16
N PRO A 67 15.55 8.92 6.19
CA PRO A 67 15.60 10.10 5.31
C PRO A 67 16.75 11.03 5.62
N CYS A 68 17.56 10.71 6.59
CA CYS A 68 18.48 11.64 7.16
C CYS A 68 19.92 11.52 6.71
N ARG A 69 20.32 12.47 5.88
CA ARG A 69 21.73 12.88 5.76
C ARG A 69 21.88 14.40 5.90
N SER A 70 20.79 15.15 5.94
CA SER A 70 20.81 16.60 6.13
C SER A 70 20.64 16.95 7.61
N SER A 71 21.45 17.88 8.12
CA SER A 71 21.34 18.41 9.48
C SER A 71 19.96 18.99 9.74
N ASP A 72 19.36 19.62 8.73
CA ASP A 72 18.08 20.31 8.83
C ASP A 72 16.92 19.33 9.01
N THR A 73 16.93 18.20 8.31
CA THR A 73 15.94 17.14 8.50
C THR A 73 16.02 16.54 9.91
N LEU A 74 17.23 16.29 10.43
CA LEU A 74 17.40 15.80 11.81
C LEU A 74 16.92 16.81 12.84
N SER A 75 17.19 18.09 12.64
CA SER A 75 16.71 19.16 13.52
C SER A 75 15.17 19.21 13.51
N ALA A 76 14.55 19.16 12.33
CA ALA A 76 13.09 19.15 12.19
C ALA A 76 12.44 17.90 12.83
N MET A 77 13.07 16.73 12.71
CA MET A 77 12.63 15.50 13.40
C MET A 77 12.73 15.66 14.92
N GLU A 78 13.82 16.24 15.41
CA GLU A 78 14.03 16.43 16.86
C GLU A 78 13.04 17.45 17.44
N ASP A 79 12.81 18.56 16.77
CA ASP A 79 11.82 19.55 17.16
C ASP A 79 10.41 18.94 17.20
N SER A 80 10.05 18.15 16.19
CA SER A 80 8.78 17.42 16.14
C SER A 80 8.66 16.38 17.24
N ARG A 81 9.77 15.69 17.60
CA ARG A 81 9.81 14.76 18.72
C ARG A 81 9.56 15.47 20.06
N LEU A 82 10.20 16.60 20.27
CA LEU A 82 10.02 17.40 21.48
C LEU A 82 8.57 17.90 21.59
N GLN A 83 8.00 18.41 20.50
CA GLN A 83 6.59 18.84 20.47
C GLN A 83 5.64 17.67 20.79
N ALA A 84 5.86 16.49 20.20
CA ALA A 84 5.07 15.30 20.48
C ALA A 84 5.20 14.87 21.96
N SER A 85 6.41 14.91 22.52
CA SER A 85 6.64 14.58 23.93
C SER A 85 5.91 15.55 24.86
N HIS A 86 5.98 16.86 24.61
CA HIS A 86 5.24 17.87 25.39
C HIS A 86 3.72 17.70 25.29
N MET A 87 3.21 17.41 24.08
CA MET A 87 1.79 17.14 23.88
C MET A 87 1.34 15.90 24.67
N LEU A 88 2.11 14.82 24.66
CA LEU A 88 1.79 13.60 25.42
C LEU A 88 1.82 13.83 26.92
N GLN A 89 2.77 14.61 27.44
CA GLN A 89 2.86 14.97 28.87
C GLN A 89 1.70 15.84 29.33
N SER A 90 1.12 16.64 28.43
CA SER A 90 -0.05 17.49 28.74
C SER A 90 -1.38 16.77 28.54
N SER A 91 -1.37 15.57 27.93
CA SER A 91 -2.58 14.78 27.69
C SER A 91 -3.13 14.17 28.97
N LEU A 92 -4.44 13.95 28.98
CA LEU A 92 -5.15 13.29 30.07
C LEU A 92 -5.47 11.84 29.70
N GLN A 93 -5.52 10.98 30.70
CA GLN A 93 -6.05 9.64 30.62
C GLN A 93 -7.59 9.67 30.54
N SER A 94 -8.21 8.54 30.24
CA SER A 94 -9.67 8.42 30.19
C SER A 94 -10.37 8.71 31.52
N ASN A 95 -9.66 8.53 32.65
CA ASN A 95 -10.13 8.83 34.00
C ASN A 95 -9.98 10.31 34.39
N GLY A 96 -9.40 11.15 33.52
CA GLY A 96 -9.13 12.58 33.78
C GLY A 96 -7.81 12.88 34.49
N ASP A 97 -7.04 11.86 34.89
CA ASP A 97 -5.74 12.05 35.50
C ASP A 97 -4.69 12.47 34.47
N ARG A 98 -3.67 13.17 34.92
CA ARG A 98 -2.51 13.48 34.08
C ARG A 98 -1.72 12.24 33.76
N ARG A 99 -1.32 12.14 32.53
CA ARG A 99 -0.48 11.05 32.05
C ARG A 99 0.92 11.13 32.68
N TYR A 100 1.42 9.99 33.16
CA TYR A 100 2.79 9.87 33.67
C TYR A 100 3.72 9.37 32.55
N ALA A 101 4.82 10.06 32.31
CA ALA A 101 5.88 9.66 31.40
C ALA A 101 7.16 9.34 32.15
N THR A 102 7.77 8.19 31.91
CA THR A 102 9.11 7.89 32.42
C THR A 102 10.13 8.77 31.67
N PRO A 103 11.00 9.50 32.37
CA PRO A 103 12.00 10.33 31.71
C PRO A 103 12.90 9.53 30.77
N PRO A 104 13.18 10.02 29.53
CA PRO A 104 14.03 9.31 28.57
C PRO A 104 15.44 9.01 29.08
N GLN A 105 15.97 9.84 29.96
CA GLN A 105 17.28 9.63 30.60
C GLN A 105 17.27 8.41 31.53
N GLN A 106 16.17 8.18 32.25
CA GLN A 106 16.02 7.02 33.11
C GLN A 106 15.94 5.72 32.27
N ILE A 107 15.17 5.75 31.16
CA ILE A 107 15.06 4.65 30.21
C ILE A 107 16.45 4.35 29.59
N ALA A 108 17.15 5.39 29.14
CA ALA A 108 18.48 5.24 28.57
C ALA A 108 19.51 4.67 29.58
N ALA A 109 19.44 5.08 30.86
CA ALA A 109 20.29 4.52 31.91
C ALA A 109 20.00 3.05 32.17
N TYR A 110 18.72 2.66 32.18
CA TYR A 110 18.31 1.26 32.31
C TYR A 110 18.83 0.41 31.12
N ASN A 111 18.58 0.86 29.90
CA ASN A 111 18.95 0.15 28.69
C ASN A 111 20.47 -0.01 28.53
N ARG A 112 21.24 0.99 28.94
CA ARG A 112 22.72 0.96 28.92
C ARG A 112 23.27 -0.11 29.85
N ASN A 113 22.60 -0.38 30.96
CA ASN A 113 22.99 -1.39 31.92
C ASN A 113 22.44 -2.79 31.60
N SER A 114 21.71 -2.94 30.49
CA SER A 114 21.20 -4.24 30.06
C SER A 114 22.34 -5.15 29.61
N VAL A 115 22.54 -6.24 30.34
CA VAL A 115 23.57 -7.23 30.06
C VAL A 115 23.05 -8.26 29.06
N ALA A 116 23.88 -8.54 28.04
CA ALA A 116 23.63 -9.59 27.06
C ALA A 116 23.63 -10.98 27.72
N LYS A 117 22.52 -11.71 27.63
CA LYS A 117 22.43 -13.11 28.06
C LYS A 117 22.52 -14.02 26.82
N TYR A 118 23.58 -14.79 26.73
CA TYR A 118 23.72 -15.75 25.63
C TYR A 118 22.83 -16.97 25.90
N LYS A 119 22.14 -17.41 24.85
CA LYS A 119 21.29 -18.60 24.91
C LYS A 119 22.13 -19.79 24.41
N ASP A 120 22.46 -20.70 25.32
CA ASP A 120 23.10 -21.97 24.97
C ASP A 120 22.10 -22.88 24.25
N ASN A 121 22.54 -23.53 23.17
CA ASN A 121 21.78 -24.53 22.42
C ASN A 121 20.58 -24.02 21.60
N VAL A 122 20.85 -23.28 20.51
CA VAL A 122 19.89 -23.19 19.41
C VAL A 122 20.36 -24.16 18.32
N PRO A 123 19.45 -25.03 17.79
CA PRO A 123 19.76 -25.82 16.60
C PRO A 123 20.25 -24.85 15.51
N HIS A 124 21.40 -25.15 14.92
CA HIS A 124 22.04 -24.31 13.91
C HIS A 124 21.00 -23.93 12.85
N ALA A 125 20.60 -22.66 12.82
CA ALA A 125 19.95 -22.10 11.65
C ALA A 125 20.84 -22.43 10.45
N HIS A 126 20.28 -23.05 9.46
CA HIS A 126 20.89 -23.67 8.29
C HIS A 126 22.25 -23.09 7.90
N THR A 127 23.27 -23.93 7.95
CA THR A 127 24.60 -23.65 7.40
C THR A 127 24.47 -23.28 5.94
N ASN A 128 25.29 -22.34 5.47
CA ASN A 128 25.35 -21.78 4.11
C ASN A 128 25.45 -22.80 2.95
N SER A 129 25.45 -24.09 3.24
CA SER A 129 25.62 -25.18 2.27
C SER A 129 24.30 -25.64 1.60
N SER A 130 23.14 -25.03 1.92
CA SER A 130 21.83 -25.47 1.40
C SER A 130 20.95 -24.41 0.74
N LEU A 131 21.44 -23.15 0.61
CA LEU A 131 20.69 -22.13 -0.12
C LEU A 131 20.77 -22.41 -1.63
N GLY A 132 19.63 -22.54 -2.30
CA GLY A 132 19.54 -22.76 -3.74
C GLY A 132 20.00 -21.53 -4.55
N SER A 133 20.10 -21.70 -5.85
CA SER A 133 20.40 -20.59 -6.78
C SER A 133 19.36 -19.47 -6.74
N VAL A 134 18.13 -19.81 -6.35
CA VAL A 134 17.00 -18.88 -6.13
C VAL A 134 16.39 -19.16 -4.76
N VAL A 135 16.19 -18.12 -3.98
CA VAL A 135 15.62 -18.17 -2.62
C VAL A 135 14.37 -17.33 -2.57
N TYR A 136 13.30 -17.79 -1.93
CA TYR A 136 12.00 -17.15 -1.90
C TYR A 136 11.51 -16.88 -0.48
N GLY A 137 10.75 -15.80 -0.35
CA GLY A 137 9.98 -15.54 0.86
C GLY A 137 10.84 -15.30 2.09
N GLU A 138 10.45 -15.90 3.21
CA GLU A 138 11.13 -15.72 4.51
C GLU A 138 12.57 -16.26 4.53
N GLU A 139 12.90 -17.20 3.63
CA GLU A 139 14.25 -17.74 3.54
C GLU A 139 15.26 -16.66 3.11
N ILE A 140 14.81 -15.56 2.47
CA ILE A 140 15.64 -14.39 2.13
C ILE A 140 16.30 -13.79 3.37
N PHE A 141 15.60 -13.82 4.51
CA PHE A 141 16.13 -13.27 5.76
C PHE A 141 17.35 -14.02 6.29
N ASN A 142 17.53 -15.28 5.87
CA ASN A 142 18.67 -16.12 6.22
C ASN A 142 19.94 -15.83 5.39
N ILE A 143 19.85 -14.97 4.38
CA ILE A 143 20.98 -14.62 3.52
C ILE A 143 21.90 -13.66 4.26
N ALA A 144 23.09 -14.15 4.61
CA ALA A 144 24.10 -13.32 5.26
C ALA A 144 24.54 -12.16 4.35
N PRO A 145 24.93 -11.00 4.92
CA PRO A 145 25.38 -9.84 4.14
C PRO A 145 26.57 -10.13 3.22
N GLU A 146 27.42 -11.08 3.59
CA GLU A 146 28.65 -11.45 2.86
C GLU A 146 28.40 -12.36 1.66
N LEU A 147 27.19 -12.93 1.53
CA LEU A 147 26.86 -13.82 0.42
C LEU A 147 26.51 -13.04 -0.85
N ASP A 148 26.98 -13.54 -1.99
CA ASP A 148 26.77 -12.94 -3.30
C ASP A 148 25.36 -13.23 -3.84
N TYR A 149 24.35 -12.63 -3.21
CA TYR A 149 22.97 -12.67 -3.66
C TYR A 149 22.45 -11.28 -3.99
N ASN A 150 21.77 -11.16 -5.12
CA ASN A 150 20.90 -10.04 -5.41
C ASN A 150 19.52 -10.31 -4.82
N VAL A 151 18.96 -9.35 -4.08
CA VAL A 151 17.64 -9.46 -3.43
C VAL A 151 16.70 -8.45 -4.04
N PHE A 152 15.52 -8.90 -4.46
CA PHE A 152 14.52 -8.12 -5.15
C PHE A 152 13.17 -8.16 -4.43
N PHE A 153 12.60 -6.97 -4.20
CA PHE A 153 11.21 -6.79 -3.80
C PHE A 153 10.48 -6.10 -4.97
N PRO A 154 9.67 -6.82 -5.75
CA PRO A 154 9.13 -6.32 -7.02
C PRO A 154 8.07 -5.23 -6.86
N ILE A 155 7.49 -5.05 -5.68
CA ILE A 155 6.50 -4.00 -5.39
C ILE A 155 7.04 -3.01 -4.38
N LEU A 156 7.02 -1.73 -4.72
CA LEU A 156 7.45 -0.63 -3.87
C LEU A 156 6.41 0.50 -3.91
N ASN A 157 5.98 0.99 -2.74
CA ASN A 157 5.01 2.10 -2.62
C ASN A 157 3.70 1.90 -3.42
N GLY A 158 3.28 0.65 -3.63
CA GLY A 158 2.09 0.29 -4.40
C GLY A 158 2.29 0.26 -5.92
N GLU A 159 3.53 0.33 -6.41
CA GLU A 159 3.91 0.27 -7.82
C GLU A 159 4.94 -0.82 -8.07
N LEU A 160 5.18 -1.16 -9.34
CA LEU A 160 6.30 -2.02 -9.71
C LEU A 160 7.62 -1.30 -9.41
N ASN A 161 8.56 -2.00 -8.81
CA ASN A 161 9.87 -1.46 -8.41
C ASN A 161 10.82 -1.34 -9.59
N ILE A 162 10.45 -0.48 -10.55
CA ILE A 162 11.22 -0.21 -11.76
C ILE A 162 12.29 0.85 -11.45
N ASN A 163 13.54 0.54 -11.77
CA ASN A 163 14.67 1.45 -11.54
C ASN A 163 15.85 1.12 -12.48
N GLY A 164 16.88 1.96 -12.48
CA GLY A 164 18.06 1.79 -13.34
C GLY A 164 19.10 0.80 -12.84
N GLN A 165 18.83 0.05 -11.75
CA GLN A 165 19.77 -0.94 -11.22
C GLN A 165 19.57 -2.31 -11.91
N ILE A 166 20.46 -3.27 -11.61
CA ILE A 166 20.37 -4.65 -12.10
C ILE A 166 19.00 -5.23 -11.75
N GLY A 167 18.33 -5.83 -12.73
CA GLY A 167 16.99 -6.43 -12.54
C GLY A 167 15.88 -5.40 -12.30
N GLY A 168 16.11 -4.10 -12.55
CA GLY A 168 15.12 -3.04 -12.35
C GLY A 168 14.30 -2.67 -13.58
N SER A 169 14.49 -3.32 -14.72
CA SER A 169 13.64 -3.10 -15.91
C SER A 169 12.24 -3.68 -15.71
N LEU A 170 11.25 -3.13 -16.42
CA LEU A 170 9.86 -3.62 -16.35
C LEU A 170 9.76 -5.13 -16.59
N SER A 171 10.42 -5.63 -17.65
CA SER A 171 10.42 -7.05 -17.98
C SER A 171 11.09 -7.92 -16.90
N ALA A 172 12.16 -7.45 -16.27
CA ALA A 172 12.81 -8.17 -15.18
C ALA A 172 11.92 -8.24 -13.93
N VAL A 173 11.27 -7.14 -13.56
CA VAL A 173 10.36 -7.08 -12.42
C VAL A 173 9.14 -7.98 -12.64
N LEU A 174 8.60 -8.03 -13.86
CA LEU A 174 7.49 -8.93 -14.20
C LEU A 174 7.91 -10.40 -14.16
N ALA A 175 9.11 -10.74 -14.65
CA ALA A 175 9.65 -12.10 -14.56
C ALA A 175 9.87 -12.52 -13.07
N ASP A 176 10.25 -11.59 -12.21
CA ASP A 176 10.35 -11.82 -10.77
C ASP A 176 8.97 -12.08 -10.15
N LEU A 177 7.95 -11.29 -10.52
CA LEU A 177 6.56 -11.50 -10.07
C LEU A 177 6.03 -12.87 -10.52
N GLU A 178 6.19 -13.22 -11.80
CA GLU A 178 5.78 -14.50 -12.35
C GLU A 178 6.44 -15.67 -11.59
N THR A 179 7.74 -15.54 -11.33
CA THR A 179 8.51 -16.55 -10.61
C THR A 179 8.02 -16.71 -9.17
N ILE A 180 7.80 -15.61 -8.44
CA ILE A 180 7.31 -15.63 -7.05
C ILE A 180 5.90 -16.21 -7.00
N TRP A 181 4.98 -15.73 -7.86
CA TRP A 181 3.58 -16.17 -7.83
C TRP A 181 3.45 -17.63 -8.22
N THR A 182 4.20 -18.09 -9.23
CA THR A 182 4.27 -19.51 -9.60
C THR A 182 4.76 -20.37 -8.44
N HIS A 183 5.83 -19.94 -7.76
CA HIS A 183 6.35 -20.64 -6.58
C HIS A 183 5.32 -20.72 -5.46
N CYS A 184 4.66 -19.60 -5.14
CA CYS A 184 3.63 -19.55 -4.09
C CYS A 184 2.43 -20.44 -4.42
N ILE A 185 1.94 -20.41 -5.66
CA ILE A 185 0.80 -21.23 -6.10
C ILE A 185 1.15 -22.72 -6.02
N ASN A 186 2.34 -23.09 -6.46
CA ASN A 186 2.80 -24.48 -6.38
C ASN A 186 2.98 -24.93 -4.93
N LYS A 187 3.66 -24.13 -4.10
CA LYS A 187 4.05 -24.50 -2.72
C LYS A 187 2.88 -24.45 -1.75
N LEU A 188 2.06 -23.39 -1.81
CA LEU A 188 1.01 -23.12 -0.83
C LEU A 188 -0.35 -23.69 -1.22
N LEU A 189 -0.67 -23.69 -2.51
CA LEU A 189 -1.97 -24.17 -3.02
C LEU A 189 -1.90 -25.57 -3.63
N ASN A 190 -0.69 -26.15 -3.77
CA ASN A 190 -0.45 -27.45 -4.40
C ASN A 190 -1.04 -27.53 -5.84
N ILE A 191 -0.91 -26.45 -6.62
CA ILE A 191 -1.38 -26.39 -8.01
C ILE A 191 -0.15 -26.33 -8.92
N LYS A 192 -0.02 -27.31 -9.83
CA LYS A 192 1.08 -27.36 -10.79
C LYS A 192 0.88 -26.34 -11.91
N THR A 193 1.97 -25.84 -12.49
CA THR A 193 1.93 -24.90 -13.63
C THR A 193 1.14 -25.44 -14.83
N THR A 194 1.18 -26.74 -15.04
CA THR A 194 0.40 -27.42 -16.10
C THR A 194 -1.11 -27.35 -15.89
N GLU A 195 -1.57 -27.06 -14.68
CA GLU A 195 -2.99 -27.00 -14.29
C GLU A 195 -3.55 -25.57 -14.27
N PHE A 196 -2.72 -24.54 -14.46
CA PHE A 196 -3.14 -23.13 -14.37
C PHE A 196 -4.29 -22.79 -15.33
N HIS A 197 -4.37 -23.43 -16.49
CA HIS A 197 -5.46 -23.24 -17.46
C HIS A 197 -6.85 -23.67 -16.94
N ASN A 198 -6.93 -24.39 -15.82
CA ASN A 198 -8.20 -24.75 -15.16
C ASN A 198 -8.64 -23.72 -14.12
N TYR A 199 -7.78 -22.78 -13.76
CA TYR A 199 -8.02 -21.80 -12.71
C TYR A 199 -8.23 -20.40 -13.28
N LYS A 200 -9.07 -19.62 -12.59
CA LYS A 200 -9.25 -18.18 -12.82
C LYS A 200 -8.49 -17.41 -11.75
N VAL A 201 -8.10 -16.18 -12.06
CA VAL A 201 -7.36 -15.31 -11.13
C VAL A 201 -8.13 -14.02 -10.89
N ILE A 202 -8.27 -13.60 -9.63
CA ILE A 202 -8.60 -12.22 -9.26
C ILE A 202 -7.30 -11.54 -8.86
N LEU A 203 -6.92 -10.51 -9.60
CA LEU A 203 -5.78 -9.66 -9.25
C LEU A 203 -6.30 -8.38 -8.59
N ILE A 204 -5.89 -8.17 -7.33
CA ILE A 204 -6.17 -6.92 -6.61
C ILE A 204 -5.08 -5.93 -6.98
N ILE A 205 -5.48 -4.80 -7.55
CA ILE A 205 -4.59 -3.70 -7.93
C ILE A 205 -4.76 -2.51 -7.00
N PRO A 206 -3.75 -1.64 -6.85
CA PRO A 206 -3.88 -0.42 -6.08
C PRO A 206 -4.96 0.50 -6.65
N ASP A 207 -5.55 1.33 -5.81
CA ASP A 207 -6.56 2.30 -6.21
C ASP A 207 -6.02 3.34 -7.22
N ILE A 208 -4.78 3.80 -6.99
CA ILE A 208 -3.99 4.57 -7.97
C ILE A 208 -3.06 3.60 -8.69
N PHE A 209 -3.23 3.45 -10.00
CA PHE A 209 -2.50 2.48 -10.81
C PHE A 209 -1.92 3.10 -12.09
N ASN A 210 -0.87 2.47 -12.61
CA ASN A 210 -0.31 2.77 -13.92
C ASN A 210 -0.89 1.80 -14.97
N ARG A 211 -1.49 2.32 -16.04
CA ARG A 211 -2.12 1.50 -17.10
C ARG A 211 -1.17 0.52 -17.76
N VAL A 212 0.08 0.95 -18.02
CA VAL A 212 1.09 0.08 -18.63
C VAL A 212 1.42 -1.10 -17.70
N HIS A 213 1.58 -0.83 -16.40
CA HIS A 213 1.86 -1.90 -15.43
C HIS A 213 0.70 -2.90 -15.35
N VAL A 214 -0.55 -2.42 -15.34
CA VAL A 214 -1.75 -3.28 -15.34
C VAL A 214 -1.81 -4.12 -16.61
N ARG A 215 -1.58 -3.52 -17.79
CA ARG A 215 -1.53 -4.24 -19.07
C ARG A 215 -0.54 -5.40 -19.04
N GLU A 216 0.68 -5.11 -18.59
CA GLU A 216 1.75 -6.11 -18.57
C GLU A 216 1.48 -7.22 -17.53
N MET A 217 0.95 -6.88 -16.35
CA MET A 217 0.55 -7.90 -15.36
C MET A 217 -0.58 -8.79 -15.89
N MET A 218 -1.57 -8.22 -16.57
CA MET A 218 -2.64 -9.01 -17.22
C MET A 218 -2.09 -9.93 -18.31
N SER A 219 -1.19 -9.42 -19.15
CA SER A 219 -0.52 -10.20 -20.19
C SER A 219 0.29 -11.36 -19.58
N MET A 220 1.01 -11.10 -18.49
CA MET A 220 1.74 -12.12 -17.75
C MET A 220 0.80 -13.23 -17.24
N ILE A 221 -0.31 -12.88 -16.58
CA ILE A 221 -1.26 -13.85 -16.02
C ILE A 221 -1.93 -14.68 -17.13
N LEU A 222 -2.42 -14.03 -18.18
CA LEU A 222 -3.24 -14.68 -19.20
C LEU A 222 -2.43 -15.37 -20.31
N LEU A 223 -1.29 -14.78 -20.72
CA LEU A 223 -0.53 -15.27 -21.85
C LEU A 223 0.71 -16.08 -21.44
N SER A 224 1.45 -15.64 -20.42
CA SER A 224 2.65 -16.34 -19.92
C SER A 224 2.27 -17.48 -18.98
N MET A 225 1.56 -17.18 -17.90
CA MET A 225 1.12 -18.17 -16.91
C MET A 225 -0.06 -19.04 -17.41
N LYS A 226 -0.80 -18.59 -18.44
CA LYS A 226 -1.89 -19.31 -19.11
C LYS A 226 -3.07 -19.66 -18.21
N PHE A 227 -3.46 -18.76 -17.33
CA PHE A 227 -4.70 -18.92 -16.57
C PHE A 227 -5.94 -18.85 -17.48
N LYS A 228 -7.03 -19.53 -17.07
CA LYS A 228 -8.30 -19.59 -17.83
C LYS A 228 -8.88 -18.20 -18.08
N ALA A 229 -8.90 -17.36 -17.05
CA ALA A 229 -9.37 -15.98 -17.11
C ALA A 229 -8.82 -15.17 -15.92
N CYS A 230 -8.83 -13.84 -16.07
CA CYS A 230 -8.45 -12.92 -15.01
C CYS A 230 -9.54 -11.85 -14.82
N LEU A 231 -9.74 -11.42 -13.57
CA LEU A 231 -10.59 -10.30 -13.16
C LEU A 231 -9.74 -9.32 -12.37
N LEU A 232 -9.89 -8.03 -12.65
CA LEU A 232 -9.23 -6.96 -11.89
C LEU A 232 -10.20 -6.31 -10.92
N ILE A 233 -9.73 -6.04 -9.70
CA ILE A 233 -10.44 -5.24 -8.71
C ILE A 233 -9.48 -4.31 -7.99
N GLN A 234 -9.92 -3.09 -7.71
CA GLN A 234 -9.14 -2.16 -6.89
C GLN A 234 -9.18 -2.55 -5.41
N ASP A 235 -8.07 -2.33 -4.70
CA ASP A 235 -7.90 -2.68 -3.29
C ASP A 235 -8.96 -2.02 -2.39
N HIS A 236 -9.30 -0.74 -2.61
CA HIS A 236 -10.32 -0.04 -1.82
C HIS A 236 -11.74 -0.55 -2.11
N VAL A 237 -12.06 -0.84 -3.38
CA VAL A 237 -13.35 -1.46 -3.75
C VAL A 237 -13.46 -2.86 -3.12
N ALA A 238 -12.41 -3.67 -3.21
CA ALA A 238 -12.37 -4.97 -2.55
C ALA A 238 -12.57 -4.83 -1.03
N ALA A 239 -11.98 -3.82 -0.39
CA ALA A 239 -12.14 -3.58 1.04
C ALA A 239 -13.60 -3.30 1.43
N THR A 240 -14.37 -2.54 0.64
CA THR A 240 -15.80 -2.30 0.91
C THR A 240 -16.65 -3.57 0.79
N TYR A 241 -16.36 -4.43 -0.21
CA TYR A 241 -17.01 -5.76 -0.29
C TYR A 241 -16.68 -6.63 0.94
N GLY A 242 -15.42 -6.62 1.40
CA GLY A 242 -14.99 -7.37 2.58
C GLY A 242 -15.65 -6.88 3.88
N ALA A 243 -15.85 -5.58 4.00
CA ALA A 243 -16.55 -4.96 5.11
C ALA A 243 -18.09 -5.10 5.01
N GLY A 244 -18.62 -5.32 3.80
CA GLY A 244 -20.06 -5.35 3.54
C GLY A 244 -20.67 -3.95 3.58
N LEU A 245 -19.93 -2.94 3.09
CA LEU A 245 -20.35 -1.54 3.05
C LEU A 245 -20.63 -1.11 1.61
N GLY A 246 -21.76 -0.45 1.37
CA GLY A 246 -22.09 0.13 0.06
C GLY A 246 -21.31 1.42 -0.21
N TYR A 247 -20.90 2.12 0.85
CA TYR A 247 -20.10 3.34 0.77
C TYR A 247 -19.12 3.41 1.94
N ALA A 248 -17.90 3.90 1.70
CA ALA A 248 -16.91 4.17 2.73
C ALA A 248 -15.80 5.08 2.21
N CYS A 249 -15.25 5.91 3.11
CA CYS A 249 -13.91 6.45 2.92
C CYS A 249 -12.90 5.38 3.36
N VAL A 250 -12.26 4.73 2.41
CA VAL A 250 -11.31 3.64 2.68
C VAL A 250 -9.92 4.21 2.91
N VAL A 251 -9.28 3.75 3.98
CA VAL A 251 -7.93 4.12 4.39
C VAL A 251 -7.10 2.84 4.49
N ASP A 252 -6.31 2.55 3.46
CA ASP A 252 -5.40 1.41 3.45
C ASP A 252 -4.01 1.82 3.91
N VAL A 253 -3.61 1.34 5.09
CA VAL A 253 -2.28 1.60 5.65
C VAL A 253 -1.42 0.34 5.53
N GLY A 254 -0.59 0.31 4.51
CA GLY A 254 0.34 -0.77 4.22
C GLY A 254 1.71 -0.60 4.88
N HIS A 255 2.68 -1.41 4.39
CA HIS A 255 4.07 -1.32 4.86
C HIS A 255 4.82 -0.10 4.30
N ARG A 256 4.66 0.19 3.00
CA ARG A 256 5.36 1.24 2.27
C ARG A 256 4.43 2.31 1.68
N LYS A 257 3.13 2.09 1.70
CA LYS A 257 2.13 3.04 1.19
C LYS A 257 1.02 3.22 2.20
N THR A 258 0.40 4.39 2.14
CA THR A 258 -0.91 4.65 2.71
C THR A 258 -1.76 5.25 1.60
N SER A 259 -2.95 4.72 1.36
CA SER A 259 -3.87 5.23 0.34
C SER A 259 -5.24 5.53 0.94
N VAL A 260 -5.89 6.56 0.41
CA VAL A 260 -7.22 7.01 0.84
C VAL A 260 -8.05 7.29 -0.41
N SER A 261 -9.28 6.79 -0.44
CA SER A 261 -10.28 7.19 -1.43
C SER A 261 -11.68 6.93 -0.92
N CYS A 262 -12.66 7.60 -1.53
CA CYS A 262 -14.06 7.38 -1.27
C CYS A 262 -14.62 6.38 -2.30
N VAL A 263 -15.25 5.33 -1.78
CA VAL A 263 -15.91 4.29 -2.58
C VAL A 263 -17.41 4.37 -2.36
N GLU A 264 -18.18 4.36 -3.44
CA GLU A 264 -19.63 4.37 -3.44
C GLU A 264 -20.12 3.32 -4.44
N ASP A 265 -20.99 2.41 -3.99
CA ASP A 265 -21.61 1.35 -4.79
C ASP A 265 -20.59 0.55 -5.65
N GLY A 266 -19.42 0.24 -5.06
CA GLY A 266 -18.38 -0.53 -5.72
C GLY A 266 -17.51 0.26 -6.71
N ILE A 267 -17.63 1.59 -6.73
CA ILE A 267 -16.82 2.48 -7.58
C ILE A 267 -15.97 3.40 -6.69
N SER A 268 -14.67 3.37 -6.87
CA SER A 268 -13.75 4.33 -6.25
C SER A 268 -13.76 5.64 -7.04
N GLN A 269 -14.10 6.74 -6.37
CA GLN A 269 -14.20 8.07 -6.97
C GLN A 269 -12.80 8.62 -7.30
N ILE A 270 -12.50 8.85 -8.57
CA ILE A 270 -11.16 9.20 -9.07
C ILE A 270 -10.59 10.43 -8.37
N ASN A 271 -11.40 11.48 -8.24
CA ASN A 271 -10.96 12.76 -7.66
C ASN A 271 -10.59 12.67 -6.19
N THR A 272 -11.04 11.63 -5.50
CA THR A 272 -10.80 11.43 -4.07
C THR A 272 -9.55 10.60 -3.78
N ARG A 273 -8.96 9.96 -4.79
CA ARG A 273 -7.83 9.05 -4.64
C ARG A 273 -6.55 9.79 -4.28
N ILE A 274 -5.97 9.44 -3.15
CA ILE A 274 -4.71 9.99 -2.65
C ILE A 274 -3.84 8.84 -2.15
N ARG A 275 -2.56 8.88 -2.50
CA ARG A 275 -1.57 7.93 -1.99
C ARG A 275 -0.40 8.67 -1.35
N LEU A 276 -0.03 8.24 -0.16
CA LEU A 276 1.15 8.68 0.56
C LEU A 276 2.23 7.58 0.45
N ARG A 277 3.45 7.95 0.09
CA ARG A 277 4.59 7.03 -0.03
C ARG A 277 5.25 6.77 1.32
N TYR A 278 4.44 6.59 2.36
CA TYR A 278 4.89 6.15 3.67
C TYR A 278 3.85 5.24 4.33
N GLY A 279 4.27 4.46 5.31
CA GLY A 279 3.41 3.51 6.00
C GLY A 279 4.10 2.89 7.22
N GLY A 280 3.70 1.67 7.58
CA GLY A 280 4.20 0.98 8.76
C GLY A 280 5.71 0.76 8.82
N GLY A 281 6.40 0.68 7.67
CA GLY A 281 7.86 0.60 7.60
C GLY A 281 8.55 1.89 8.05
N ASN A 282 7.96 3.06 7.77
CA ASN A 282 8.47 4.34 8.23
C ASN A 282 8.34 4.47 9.76
N ILE A 283 7.21 3.99 10.32
CA ILE A 283 7.04 3.91 11.79
C ILE A 283 8.16 3.04 12.40
N THR A 284 8.47 1.88 11.80
CA THR A 284 9.54 1.01 12.27
C THR A 284 10.90 1.73 12.26
N GLN A 285 11.18 2.48 11.20
CA GLN A 285 12.43 3.22 11.06
C GLN A 285 12.54 4.36 12.08
N THR A 286 11.46 5.11 12.29
CA THR A 286 11.39 6.15 13.32
C THR A 286 11.53 5.54 14.72
N PHE A 287 10.87 4.42 14.98
CA PHE A 287 10.99 3.71 16.26
C PHE A 287 12.44 3.26 16.52
N HIS A 288 13.13 2.75 15.51
CA HIS A 288 14.56 2.42 15.62
C HIS A 288 15.42 3.65 15.98
N TRP A 289 15.16 4.80 15.35
CA TRP A 289 15.85 6.06 15.68
C TRP A 289 15.61 6.47 17.14
N LEU A 290 14.37 6.35 17.63
CA LEU A 290 14.01 6.65 19.02
C LEU A 290 14.66 5.66 20.00
N LEU A 291 14.67 4.36 19.70
CA LEU A 291 15.36 3.35 20.50
C LEU A 291 16.86 3.65 20.64
N LYS A 292 17.52 4.07 19.55
CA LYS A 292 18.94 4.49 19.61
C LYS A 292 19.15 5.67 20.55
N LYS A 293 18.24 6.64 20.57
CA LYS A 293 18.30 7.77 21.52
C LYS A 293 18.15 7.31 22.98
N CYS A 294 17.42 6.24 23.22
CA CYS A 294 17.23 5.61 24.53
C CYS A 294 18.26 4.50 24.82
N SER A 295 19.43 4.55 24.20
CA SER A 295 20.56 3.63 24.43
C SER A 295 20.16 2.16 24.21
N PHE A 296 19.56 1.85 23.06
CA PHE A 296 19.23 0.47 22.67
C PHE A 296 20.46 -0.44 22.80
N PRO A 297 20.40 -1.53 23.59
CA PRO A 297 21.59 -2.29 23.97
C PRO A 297 22.20 -3.10 22.81
N TYR A 298 21.42 -3.36 21.74
CA TYR A 298 21.92 -3.98 20.52
C TYR A 298 22.50 -2.94 19.57
N HIS A 299 23.74 -2.51 19.84
CA HIS A 299 24.41 -1.43 19.07
C HIS A 299 24.73 -1.80 17.63
N GLU A 300 24.92 -3.11 17.34
CA GLU A 300 25.21 -3.64 16.00
C GLU A 300 23.98 -3.66 15.08
N CYS A 301 22.80 -3.29 15.58
CA CYS A 301 21.55 -3.29 14.83
C CYS A 301 21.61 -2.37 13.61
N ASN A 302 21.56 -2.99 12.41
CA ASN A 302 21.58 -2.27 11.15
C ASN A 302 20.58 -2.86 10.15
N PRO A 303 19.34 -2.35 10.12
CA PRO A 303 18.30 -2.87 9.23
C PRO A 303 18.57 -2.65 7.74
N MET A 304 19.57 -1.80 7.40
CA MET A 304 19.92 -1.53 6.00
C MET A 304 20.83 -2.60 5.41
N THR A 305 21.54 -3.36 6.24
CA THR A 305 22.46 -4.40 5.79
C THR A 305 22.00 -5.80 6.17
N ASN A 306 21.23 -5.91 7.25
CA ASN A 306 20.78 -7.19 7.82
C ASN A 306 19.25 -7.27 7.87
N TYR A 307 18.68 -8.20 7.14
CA TYR A 307 17.22 -8.41 7.11
C TYR A 307 16.65 -8.88 8.44
N TYR A 308 17.40 -9.65 9.23
CA TYR A 308 16.98 -10.02 10.59
C TYR A 308 16.73 -8.81 11.47
N ASP A 309 17.57 -7.79 11.37
CA ASP A 309 17.39 -6.56 12.15
C ASP A 309 16.13 -5.80 11.73
N SER A 310 15.82 -5.82 10.43
CA SER A 310 14.58 -5.22 9.92
C SER A 310 13.33 -5.92 10.47
N ILE A 311 13.36 -7.25 10.51
CA ILE A 311 12.24 -8.05 11.05
C ILE A 311 12.15 -7.89 12.57
N LEU A 312 13.28 -7.92 13.28
CA LEU A 312 13.34 -7.67 14.71
C LEU A 312 12.70 -6.32 15.06
N LEU A 313 13.10 -5.26 14.38
CA LEU A 313 12.55 -3.92 14.61
C LEU A 313 11.05 -3.84 14.31
N ASN A 314 10.58 -4.58 13.29
CA ASN A 314 9.16 -4.68 12.98
C ASN A 314 8.39 -5.40 14.09
N GLN A 315 8.93 -6.50 14.62
CA GLN A 315 8.36 -7.22 15.76
C GLN A 315 8.32 -6.33 17.02
N LEU A 316 9.41 -5.61 17.30
CA LEU A 316 9.45 -4.67 18.44
C LEU A 316 8.42 -3.55 18.29
N LYS A 317 8.24 -3.00 17.08
CA LYS A 317 7.17 -2.03 16.81
C LYS A 317 5.79 -2.62 17.11
N GLU A 318 5.49 -3.83 16.64
CA GLU A 318 4.21 -4.49 16.85
C GLU A 318 3.94 -4.79 18.33
N GLU A 319 4.99 -5.07 19.12
CA GLU A 319 4.89 -5.39 20.54
C GLU A 319 4.75 -4.15 21.43
N PHE A 320 5.52 -3.09 21.15
CA PHE A 320 5.59 -1.91 22.01
C PHE A 320 4.68 -0.77 21.57
N CYS A 321 4.54 -0.52 20.26
CA CYS A 321 3.90 0.69 19.77
C CYS A 321 2.38 0.70 20.00
N HIS A 322 1.85 1.85 20.43
CA HIS A 322 0.43 2.09 20.67
C HIS A 322 0.11 3.59 20.63
N LEU A 323 -1.17 3.94 20.64
CA LEU A 323 -1.69 5.31 20.83
C LEU A 323 -2.69 5.40 21.99
N ASN A 324 -2.69 4.39 22.87
CA ASN A 324 -3.53 4.37 24.05
C ASN A 324 -2.93 5.27 25.14
N LEU A 325 -3.64 6.38 25.49
CA LEU A 325 -3.21 7.36 26.48
C LEU A 325 -3.25 6.82 27.92
N ASP A 326 -4.00 5.77 28.19
CA ASP A 326 -4.10 5.15 29.51
C ASP A 326 -2.88 4.28 29.85
N ARG A 327 -2.10 3.89 28.84
CA ARG A 327 -0.81 3.22 29.07
C ARG A 327 0.24 4.24 29.42
N CYS A 328 0.68 4.23 30.66
CA CYS A 328 1.63 5.19 31.22
C CYS A 328 2.91 4.52 31.67
N GLY A 329 4.00 5.31 31.64
CA GLY A 329 5.31 4.86 32.09
C GLY A 329 6.03 3.94 31.09
N ALA A 330 7.23 3.50 31.47
CA ALA A 330 8.04 2.62 30.64
C ALA A 330 7.64 1.15 30.82
N VAL A 331 7.55 0.44 29.70
CA VAL A 331 7.29 -1.00 29.65
C VAL A 331 8.60 -1.74 29.46
N GLN A 332 8.81 -2.80 30.25
CA GLN A 332 10.00 -3.65 30.17
C GLN A 332 9.68 -4.96 29.45
N ARG A 333 10.55 -5.35 28.52
CA ARG A 333 10.45 -6.62 27.80
C ARG A 333 11.84 -7.23 27.57
N THR A 334 11.87 -8.56 27.46
CA THR A 334 13.07 -9.30 27.05
C THR A 334 12.99 -9.59 25.56
N VAL A 335 14.00 -9.14 24.82
CA VAL A 335 14.09 -9.24 23.38
C VAL A 335 15.19 -10.23 23.00
N THR A 336 14.87 -11.15 22.11
CA THR A 336 15.86 -12.09 21.56
C THR A 336 16.37 -11.58 20.22
N VAL A 337 17.66 -11.39 20.11
CA VAL A 337 18.34 -10.86 18.93
C VAL A 337 19.19 -11.96 18.30
N MET A 338 19.14 -12.08 16.98
CA MET A 338 20.06 -12.92 16.22
C MET A 338 21.22 -12.05 15.73
N LYS A 339 22.40 -12.24 16.31
CA LYS A 339 23.62 -11.52 15.86
C LYS A 339 24.08 -12.02 14.48
N PRO A 340 24.84 -11.22 13.72
CA PRO A 340 25.45 -11.65 12.46
C PRO A 340 26.30 -12.93 12.62
N THR A 341 26.90 -13.14 13.81
CA THR A 341 27.64 -14.34 14.17
C THR A 341 26.76 -15.58 14.42
N LYS A 342 25.44 -15.51 14.11
CA LYS A 342 24.43 -16.57 14.34
C LYS A 342 24.26 -16.99 15.81
N LYS A 343 24.70 -16.16 16.75
CA LYS A 343 24.46 -16.35 18.18
C LYS A 343 23.17 -15.65 18.59
N GLN A 344 22.30 -16.35 19.30
CA GLN A 344 21.14 -15.74 19.93
C GLN A 344 21.55 -15.09 21.25
N VAL A 345 21.13 -13.83 21.39
CA VAL A 345 21.41 -13.03 22.58
C VAL A 345 20.10 -12.41 23.05
N GLN A 346 19.86 -12.44 24.34
CA GLN A 346 18.70 -11.80 24.96
C GLN A 346 19.14 -10.52 25.67
N TYR A 347 18.39 -9.45 25.42
CA TYR A 347 18.49 -8.19 26.13
C TYR A 347 17.16 -7.88 26.81
N THR A 348 17.22 -7.26 28.00
CA THR A 348 16.03 -6.69 28.62
C THR A 348 16.02 -5.20 28.35
N ILE A 349 14.99 -4.67 27.71
CA ILE A 349 14.89 -3.27 27.32
C ILE A 349 13.67 -2.63 27.98
N GLN A 350 13.78 -1.32 28.24
CA GLN A 350 12.65 -0.46 28.57
C GLN A 350 12.36 0.49 27.41
N VAL A 351 11.06 0.70 27.15
CA VAL A 351 10.54 1.65 26.17
C VAL A 351 9.41 2.44 26.82
N GLY A 352 9.42 3.73 26.68
CA GLY A 352 8.40 4.65 27.18
C GLY A 352 7.58 5.29 26.06
N ASP A 353 7.45 6.60 26.11
CA ASP A 353 6.67 7.37 25.14
C ASP A 353 7.21 7.30 23.70
N GLU A 354 8.44 6.80 23.50
CA GLU A 354 9.01 6.50 22.19
C GLU A 354 8.09 5.60 21.37
N ALA A 355 7.40 4.66 22.03
CA ALA A 355 6.43 3.77 21.42
C ALA A 355 5.23 4.51 20.79
N MET A 356 4.78 5.59 21.45
CA MET A 356 3.70 6.45 20.95
C MET A 356 4.22 7.43 19.90
N ILE A 357 5.35 8.08 20.17
CA ILE A 357 5.94 9.10 19.29
C ILE A 357 6.21 8.52 17.90
N ALA A 358 6.66 7.27 17.80
CA ALA A 358 6.88 6.63 16.52
C ALA A 358 5.60 6.53 15.67
N VAL A 359 4.47 6.15 16.27
CA VAL A 359 3.17 6.04 15.58
C VAL A 359 2.59 7.40 15.23
N LEU A 360 2.85 8.44 16.08
CA LEU A 360 2.45 9.82 15.80
C LEU A 360 3.05 10.36 14.50
N GLY A 361 4.09 9.73 13.96
CA GLY A 361 4.64 10.04 12.65
C GLY A 361 3.61 9.97 11.51
N MET A 362 2.56 9.17 11.62
CA MET A 362 1.46 9.15 10.64
C MET A 362 0.63 10.44 10.66
N PHE A 363 0.60 11.14 11.80
CA PHE A 363 -0.13 12.40 12.02
C PHE A 363 0.79 13.64 12.01
N ASN A 364 2.09 13.40 12.06
CA ASN A 364 3.14 14.41 11.87
C ASN A 364 4.28 13.80 11.06
N PRO A 365 4.24 13.86 9.72
CA PRO A 365 5.24 13.20 8.85
C PRO A 365 6.67 13.69 9.06
N MET A 366 6.88 14.86 9.65
CA MET A 366 8.21 15.33 10.01
C MET A 366 8.91 14.40 11.01
N LEU A 367 8.15 13.69 11.87
CA LEU A 367 8.69 12.62 12.73
C LEU A 367 9.24 11.43 11.93
N LEU A 368 8.72 11.22 10.72
CA LEU A 368 9.21 10.20 9.79
C LEU A 368 10.39 10.70 8.94
N GLY A 369 10.84 11.94 9.18
CA GLY A 369 11.88 12.61 8.39
C GLY A 369 11.41 13.03 6.99
N ILE A 370 10.12 13.19 6.82
CA ILE A 370 9.50 13.66 5.57
C ILE A 370 9.31 15.17 5.70
N THR A 371 10.04 15.92 4.87
CA THR A 371 10.06 17.39 4.92
C THR A 371 9.46 18.06 3.68
N ASP A 372 9.11 17.25 2.65
CA ASP A 372 8.57 17.72 1.39
C ASP A 372 7.26 17.00 1.00
N ASN A 373 6.63 17.46 -0.09
CA ASN A 373 5.39 16.90 -0.62
C ASN A 373 5.62 15.80 -1.68
N ASN A 374 6.86 15.35 -1.94
CA ASN A 374 7.17 14.31 -2.93
C ASN A 374 6.55 12.94 -2.57
N HIS A 375 6.09 12.80 -1.33
CA HIS A 375 5.41 11.61 -0.83
C HIS A 375 3.91 11.58 -1.09
N TYR A 376 3.34 12.67 -1.61
CA TYR A 376 1.92 12.81 -1.91
C TYR A 376 1.67 12.57 -3.41
N VAL A 377 0.79 11.62 -3.73
CA VAL A 377 0.45 11.25 -5.10
C VAL A 377 -1.07 11.24 -5.24
N ILE A 378 -1.57 11.92 -6.26
CA ILE A 378 -2.97 11.86 -6.71
C ILE A 378 -3.05 11.02 -7.99
N GLN A 379 -4.26 10.55 -8.33
CA GLN A 379 -4.47 9.95 -9.63
C GLN A 379 -4.30 11.03 -10.69
N GLU A 380 -3.26 10.90 -11.51
CA GLU A 380 -3.15 11.73 -12.71
C GLU A 380 -4.19 11.26 -13.73
N THR A 381 -4.76 12.21 -14.50
CA THR A 381 -5.48 11.89 -15.71
C THR A 381 -4.52 11.10 -16.59
N SER A 382 -4.86 9.85 -16.85
CA SER A 382 -3.92 8.96 -17.51
C SER A 382 -3.66 9.46 -18.91
N LYS A 383 -2.39 9.67 -19.22
CA LYS A 383 -1.96 9.87 -20.60
C LYS A 383 -2.37 8.64 -21.41
N SER A 384 -2.97 8.88 -22.55
CA SER A 384 -3.41 7.84 -23.48
C SER A 384 -2.27 6.86 -23.78
N LEU A 385 -2.59 5.58 -23.89
CA LEU A 385 -1.65 4.62 -24.47
C LEU A 385 -1.64 4.87 -25.98
N PRO A 386 -0.47 5.11 -26.61
CA PRO A 386 -0.37 5.33 -28.05
C PRO A 386 -1.00 4.23 -28.91
N GLU A 387 -1.18 3.06 -28.32
CA GLU A 387 -1.72 1.86 -28.95
C GLU A 387 -3.25 1.70 -28.78
N ASP A 388 -3.91 2.61 -28.04
CA ASP A 388 -5.38 2.58 -27.89
C ASP A 388 -6.05 3.55 -28.88
N PRO A 389 -6.51 3.07 -30.07
CA PRO A 389 -7.15 3.93 -31.07
C PRO A 389 -8.55 4.41 -30.67
N TYR A 390 -9.09 3.96 -29.53
CA TYR A 390 -10.34 4.44 -28.95
C TYR A 390 -10.11 5.38 -27.76
N ASP A 391 -8.88 5.78 -27.57
CA ASP A 391 -8.54 6.78 -26.57
C ASP A 391 -9.21 8.11 -26.94
N GLU A 392 -9.76 8.78 -25.95
CA GLU A 392 -10.47 10.05 -26.12
C GLU A 392 -9.58 11.14 -26.76
N GLU A 393 -8.29 11.16 -26.42
CA GLU A 393 -7.31 12.08 -26.99
C GLU A 393 -7.04 11.73 -28.46
N PHE A 394 -6.91 10.45 -28.80
CA PHE A 394 -6.78 10.01 -30.19
C PHE A 394 -8.02 10.37 -31.03
N LEU A 395 -9.21 10.16 -30.49
CA LEU A 395 -10.46 10.51 -31.16
C LEU A 395 -10.58 12.04 -31.32
N ARG A 396 -10.17 12.82 -30.32
CA ARG A 396 -10.13 14.29 -30.38
C ARG A 396 -9.15 14.78 -31.45
N GLU A 397 -7.93 14.23 -31.51
CA GLU A 397 -6.93 14.57 -32.52
C GLU A 397 -7.36 14.17 -33.94
N THR A 398 -7.93 12.97 -34.09
CA THR A 398 -8.40 12.49 -35.40
C THR A 398 -9.62 13.26 -35.88
N SER A 399 -10.52 13.68 -34.99
CA SER A 399 -11.65 14.55 -35.31
C SER A 399 -11.19 15.92 -35.78
N ARG A 400 -10.17 16.51 -35.14
CA ARG A 400 -9.57 17.77 -35.55
C ARG A 400 -8.87 17.68 -36.93
N ARG A 401 -8.23 16.54 -37.24
CA ARG A 401 -7.62 16.31 -38.55
C ARG A 401 -8.65 16.13 -39.68
N GLY A 402 -9.85 15.63 -39.36
CA GLY A 402 -10.95 15.49 -40.33
C GLY A 402 -11.55 16.83 -40.79
N THR A 403 -11.55 17.83 -39.92
CA THR A 403 -12.04 19.19 -40.23
C THR A 403 -10.99 20.12 -40.85
N GLY A 404 -9.71 19.70 -40.84
CA GLY A 404 -8.59 20.52 -41.34
C GLY A 404 -8.30 20.39 -42.83
N ARG A 405 -9.14 19.68 -43.63
CA ARG A 405 -8.89 19.53 -45.08
C ARG A 405 -9.67 20.47 -45.99
N GLU A 406 -10.44 21.39 -45.44
CA GLU A 406 -11.05 22.47 -46.19
C GLU A 406 -10.73 23.81 -45.49
N MET A 407 -9.60 24.40 -45.78
CA MET A 407 -9.32 25.84 -45.82
C MET A 407 -7.83 26.11 -45.54
N GLU A 408 -6.99 25.75 -46.50
CA GLU A 408 -5.83 26.55 -46.80
C GLU A 408 -6.26 27.56 -47.87
N THR A 409 -6.69 28.71 -47.44
CA THR A 409 -6.58 29.96 -48.19
C THR A 409 -6.33 31.10 -47.22
N GLU A 410 -5.21 31.75 -47.48
CA GLU A 410 -4.71 32.96 -46.85
C GLU A 410 -5.81 33.94 -46.48
N THR A 411 -5.73 34.53 -45.30
CA THR A 411 -5.60 36.00 -45.20
C THR A 411 -5.44 36.40 -43.74
N GLN A 412 -4.38 37.16 -43.52
CA GLN A 412 -4.23 38.12 -42.44
C GLN A 412 -5.50 38.96 -42.33
N ILE A 413 -5.90 39.32 -41.12
CA ILE A 413 -6.31 40.66 -40.70
C ILE A 413 -6.87 40.62 -39.29
N GLU A 414 -6.22 41.37 -38.45
CA GLU A 414 -6.62 42.16 -37.27
C GLU A 414 -8.06 42.09 -36.75
N ASN A 415 -8.10 42.03 -35.42
CA ASN A 415 -9.04 42.71 -34.52
C ASN A 415 -10.52 42.78 -34.89
N SER A 416 -11.33 42.06 -34.14
CA SER A 416 -12.48 42.70 -33.45
C SER A 416 -13.20 41.68 -32.54
N ILE A 417 -13.17 41.97 -31.33
CA ILE A 417 -14.19 41.98 -30.28
C ILE A 417 -15.59 41.53 -30.75
N VAL A 418 -16.19 40.70 -29.89
CA VAL A 418 -17.61 40.62 -29.53
C VAL A 418 -18.45 39.49 -30.13
N HIS A 419 -18.92 38.74 -29.16
CA HIS A 419 -20.21 38.04 -28.95
C HIS A 419 -20.41 36.60 -29.40
N ASN A 420 -20.63 35.88 -28.32
CA ASN A 420 -21.66 34.86 -28.13
C ASN A 420 -21.52 33.53 -28.87
N THR A 421 -21.16 32.53 -28.08
CA THR A 421 -22.14 31.46 -27.89
C THR A 421 -21.81 30.64 -26.62
N GLU A 422 -22.81 30.54 -25.78
CA GLU A 422 -22.92 29.83 -24.52
C GLU A 422 -22.98 28.32 -24.76
N GLU A 423 -21.91 27.65 -25.15
CA GLU A 423 -21.88 26.18 -25.18
C GLU A 423 -20.50 25.55 -24.97
N GLU A 424 -19.43 26.35 -24.74
CA GLU A 424 -18.09 25.83 -24.43
C GLU A 424 -17.69 25.95 -22.94
N ILE A 425 -18.64 26.12 -22.04
CA ILE A 425 -18.39 26.30 -20.60
C ILE A 425 -18.84 25.05 -19.86
N CYS A 426 -18.22 23.91 -20.08
CA CYS A 426 -18.46 22.77 -19.18
C CYS A 426 -17.27 21.86 -18.91
N VAL A 427 -16.15 21.99 -19.63
CA VAL A 427 -15.01 21.09 -19.41
C VAL A 427 -13.85 21.75 -18.69
N ASP A 428 -13.59 23.04 -18.93
CA ASP A 428 -12.46 23.74 -18.30
C ASP A 428 -12.76 24.33 -16.91
N GLN A 429 -14.03 24.44 -16.50
CA GLN A 429 -14.40 24.92 -15.16
C GLN A 429 -14.45 23.84 -14.10
N ILE A 430 -14.43 22.57 -14.47
CA ILE A 430 -14.33 21.45 -13.49
C ILE A 430 -12.89 21.31 -12.97
N GLU A 431 -11.89 21.72 -13.75
CA GLU A 431 -10.49 21.73 -13.31
C GLU A 431 -10.15 22.86 -12.33
N THR A 432 -10.91 23.95 -12.32
CA THR A 432 -10.64 25.11 -11.46
C THR A 432 -11.44 25.13 -10.16
N ALA A 433 -12.51 24.37 -10.03
CA ALA A 433 -13.28 24.26 -8.78
C ALA A 433 -12.62 23.32 -7.74
N GLY A 434 -11.58 22.57 -8.10
CA GLY A 434 -10.83 21.67 -7.23
C GLY A 434 -9.73 22.31 -6.39
N ASN A 435 -9.45 23.60 -6.54
CA ASN A 435 -8.31 24.28 -5.92
C ASN A 435 -8.61 25.01 -4.59
N TYR A 436 -9.69 24.69 -3.91
CA TYR A 436 -10.05 25.39 -2.66
C TYR A 436 -9.47 24.78 -1.37
N PHE A 437 -8.77 23.65 -1.44
CA PHE A 437 -7.86 23.28 -0.38
C PHE A 437 -6.45 23.52 -0.87
N ASP A 438 -5.94 24.72 -0.63
CA ASP A 438 -4.51 25.01 -0.69
C ASP A 438 -3.79 23.85 0.04
N ILE A 439 -3.18 22.97 -0.75
CA ILE A 439 -2.05 22.20 -0.25
C ILE A 439 -1.15 23.29 0.28
N GLU A 440 -1.03 23.42 1.62
CA GLU A 440 -0.03 24.34 2.20
C GLU A 440 1.26 24.01 1.48
N THR A 441 1.56 24.80 0.46
CA THR A 441 2.62 24.53 -0.50
C THR A 441 3.91 24.48 0.29
N GLY A 442 4.47 23.27 0.44
CA GLY A 442 5.72 23.02 1.11
C GLY A 442 5.68 22.22 2.40
N ARG A 443 4.51 21.84 2.95
CA ARG A 443 4.44 20.98 4.15
C ARG A 443 3.97 19.57 3.82
N PRO A 444 4.60 18.52 4.40
CA PRO A 444 4.18 17.15 4.21
C PRO A 444 2.77 16.91 4.76
N GLN A 445 1.95 16.17 4.01
CA GLN A 445 0.56 15.90 4.36
C GLN A 445 0.45 14.76 5.37
N SER A 446 -0.30 14.98 6.45
CA SER A 446 -0.60 13.97 7.47
C SER A 446 -1.84 13.14 7.11
N LEU A 447 -1.93 11.94 7.69
CA LEU A 447 -3.01 10.99 7.40
C LEU A 447 -4.40 11.58 7.65
N ASP A 448 -4.60 12.24 8.78
CA ASP A 448 -5.88 12.87 9.16
C ASP A 448 -6.31 13.97 8.18
N LYS A 449 -5.37 14.82 7.75
CA LYS A 449 -5.63 15.85 6.73
C LYS A 449 -5.98 15.24 5.38
N VAL A 450 -5.28 14.18 4.96
CA VAL A 450 -5.52 13.49 3.69
C VAL A 450 -6.89 12.82 3.66
N ILE A 451 -7.35 12.25 4.77
CA ILE A 451 -8.71 11.69 4.87
C ILE A 451 -9.76 12.77 4.68
N VAL A 452 -9.64 13.88 5.41
CA VAL A 452 -10.56 15.03 5.25
C VAL A 452 -10.52 15.56 3.82
N GLN A 453 -9.32 15.75 3.27
CA GLN A 453 -9.14 16.24 1.91
C GLN A 453 -9.77 15.31 0.85
N SER A 454 -9.65 13.99 1.02
CA SER A 454 -10.28 13.01 0.14
C SER A 454 -11.81 13.13 0.15
N ILE A 455 -12.41 13.23 1.34
CA ILE A 455 -13.86 13.37 1.50
C ILE A 455 -14.36 14.72 0.95
N GLU A 456 -13.64 15.81 1.24
CA GLU A 456 -14.05 17.15 0.80
C GLU A 456 -14.01 17.36 -0.72
N ARG A 457 -13.30 16.51 -1.47
CA ARG A 457 -13.31 16.50 -2.94
C ARG A 457 -14.57 15.92 -3.56
N LEU A 458 -15.48 15.37 -2.77
CA LEU A 458 -16.80 14.94 -3.23
C LEU A 458 -17.71 16.16 -3.46
N ASN A 459 -18.56 16.09 -4.47
CA ASN A 459 -19.42 17.22 -4.84
C ASN A 459 -20.68 17.33 -3.96
N SER A 460 -21.14 16.23 -3.35
CA SER A 460 -22.39 16.18 -2.60
C SER A 460 -22.14 16.15 -1.09
N ASP A 461 -22.76 17.08 -0.37
CA ASP A 461 -22.69 17.14 1.09
C ASP A 461 -23.34 15.93 1.77
N GLU A 462 -24.36 15.33 1.13
CA GLU A 462 -24.97 14.10 1.63
C GLU A 462 -23.98 12.94 1.57
N ILE A 463 -23.27 12.80 0.45
CA ILE A 463 -22.24 11.75 0.28
C ILE A 463 -21.08 12.00 1.23
N LYS A 464 -20.63 13.24 1.41
CA LYS A 464 -19.60 13.59 2.40
C LYS A 464 -19.98 13.12 3.81
N ARG A 465 -21.21 13.38 4.25
CA ARG A 465 -21.71 12.92 5.55
C ARG A 465 -21.70 11.40 5.66
N LYS A 466 -22.11 10.68 4.61
CA LYS A 466 -22.04 9.22 4.55
C LYS A 466 -20.59 8.73 4.69
N MET A 467 -19.64 9.38 4.02
CA MET A 467 -18.21 9.02 4.10
C MET A 467 -17.63 9.26 5.49
N TYR A 468 -17.95 10.39 6.15
CA TYR A 468 -17.52 10.63 7.54
C TYR A 468 -18.11 9.63 8.52
N SER A 469 -19.33 9.14 8.29
CA SER A 469 -19.96 8.11 9.13
C SER A 469 -19.47 6.69 8.82
N SER A 470 -18.58 6.49 7.84
CA SER A 470 -18.08 5.19 7.42
C SER A 470 -16.63 5.28 6.93
N ILE A 471 -15.70 5.56 7.84
CA ILE A 471 -14.27 5.56 7.54
C ILE A 471 -13.74 4.16 7.83
N LEU A 472 -13.43 3.41 6.76
CA LEU A 472 -12.95 2.03 6.84
C LEU A 472 -11.42 2.00 6.82
N VAL A 473 -10.80 1.59 7.93
CA VAL A 473 -9.35 1.43 8.04
C VAL A 473 -8.95 -0.02 7.80
N VAL A 474 -8.13 -0.25 6.79
CA VAL A 474 -7.62 -1.57 6.41
C VAL A 474 -6.09 -1.58 6.35
N GLY A 475 -5.51 -2.76 6.18
CA GLY A 475 -4.06 -2.94 6.18
C GLY A 475 -3.47 -3.13 7.58
N GLY A 476 -2.17 -3.42 7.65
CA GLY A 476 -1.47 -3.72 8.90
C GLY A 476 -0.70 -2.56 9.51
N GLY A 477 -0.56 -1.43 8.76
CA GLY A 477 0.34 -0.35 9.15
C GLY A 477 -0.18 0.53 10.28
N LEU A 478 -1.49 0.53 10.56
CA LEU A 478 -2.11 1.29 11.64
C LEU A 478 -2.82 0.37 12.68
N LYS A 479 -2.47 -0.90 12.72
CA LYS A 479 -3.02 -1.87 13.67
C LYS A 479 -2.38 -1.71 15.05
N PHE A 480 -2.65 -0.59 15.71
CA PHE A 480 -2.16 -0.27 17.05
C PHE A 480 -3.32 0.01 18.00
N ASP A 481 -3.14 -0.38 19.27
CA ASP A 481 -4.09 -0.06 20.33
C ASP A 481 -4.23 1.48 20.47
N GLY A 482 -5.47 1.97 20.51
CA GLY A 482 -5.79 3.39 20.58
C GLY A 482 -5.71 4.16 19.24
N ALA A 483 -5.24 3.55 18.14
CA ALA A 483 -5.04 4.25 16.87
C ALA A 483 -6.34 4.80 16.28
N CYS A 484 -7.43 4.02 16.31
CA CYS A 484 -8.72 4.47 15.77
C CYS A 484 -9.34 5.60 16.60
N ALA A 485 -9.21 5.54 17.93
CA ALA A 485 -9.68 6.63 18.80
C ALA A 485 -8.89 7.92 18.55
N TRP A 486 -7.58 7.81 18.39
CA TRP A 486 -6.70 8.92 18.05
C TRP A 486 -7.05 9.53 16.69
N LEU A 487 -7.21 8.68 15.67
CA LEU A 487 -7.60 9.11 14.33
C LEU A 487 -8.95 9.82 14.33
N LYS A 488 -9.95 9.28 15.03
CA LYS A 488 -11.27 9.91 15.20
C LYS A 488 -11.17 11.30 15.79
N SER A 489 -10.38 11.45 16.85
CA SER A 489 -10.13 12.75 17.49
C SER A 489 -9.49 13.75 16.52
N LYS A 490 -8.48 13.33 15.76
CA LYS A 490 -7.80 14.19 14.78
C LYS A 490 -8.69 14.60 13.62
N ILE A 491 -9.48 13.67 13.07
CA ILE A 491 -10.44 14.00 12.01
C ILE A 491 -11.50 14.97 12.51
N SER A 492 -12.00 14.77 13.75
CA SER A 492 -12.99 15.67 14.36
C SER A 492 -12.49 17.11 14.53
N LEU A 493 -11.18 17.30 14.69
CA LEU A 493 -10.58 18.64 14.78
C LEU A 493 -10.39 19.30 13.40
N ASN A 494 -10.22 18.51 12.35
CA ASN A 494 -9.90 19.01 11.00
C ASN A 494 -11.14 19.08 10.09
N ALA A 495 -12.21 18.33 10.38
CA ALA A 495 -13.43 18.34 9.59
C ALA A 495 -14.20 19.66 9.78
N GLN A 496 -14.85 20.13 8.72
CA GLN A 496 -15.63 21.37 8.80
C GLN A 496 -16.87 21.21 9.69
N GLN A 497 -17.17 22.22 10.50
CA GLN A 497 -18.31 22.19 11.45
C GLN A 497 -19.67 21.94 10.80
N VAL A 498 -19.83 22.26 9.52
CA VAL A 498 -21.07 22.06 8.76
C VAL A 498 -21.48 20.58 8.69
N TYR A 499 -20.50 19.66 8.78
CA TYR A 499 -20.73 18.22 8.74
C TYR A 499 -20.89 17.60 10.14
N TYR A 500 -20.71 18.38 11.22
CA TYR A 500 -20.75 17.92 12.62
C TYR A 500 -22.13 17.45 13.11
N GLY A 501 -23.21 17.68 12.36
CA GLY A 501 -24.48 17.03 12.66
C GLY A 501 -24.47 15.52 12.37
N GLY A 502 -23.38 15.00 11.78
CA GLY A 502 -23.13 13.59 11.47
C GLY A 502 -22.11 12.97 12.42
N HIS A 503 -22.35 11.74 12.75
CA HIS A 503 -21.47 10.93 13.60
C HIS A 503 -20.25 10.49 12.79
N ILE A 504 -19.01 10.85 13.21
CA ILE A 504 -17.80 10.31 12.63
C ILE A 504 -17.61 8.90 13.20
N GLU A 505 -17.56 7.90 12.31
CA GLU A 505 -17.30 6.52 12.71
C GLU A 505 -16.10 5.94 11.98
N ILE A 506 -15.23 5.26 12.75
CA ILE A 506 -14.06 4.57 12.22
C ILE A 506 -14.25 3.07 12.42
N ILE A 507 -14.22 2.35 11.31
CA ILE A 507 -14.41 0.90 11.26
C ILE A 507 -13.04 0.28 10.95
N SER A 508 -12.46 -0.47 11.88
CA SER A 508 -11.16 -1.12 11.70
C SER A 508 -11.22 -2.65 11.66
N SER A 509 -12.28 -3.23 12.19
CA SER A 509 -12.46 -4.69 12.21
C SER A 509 -13.90 -5.03 11.86
N PRO A 510 -14.30 -4.82 10.59
CA PRO A 510 -15.66 -5.10 10.17
C PRO A 510 -15.96 -6.59 10.37
N LYS A 511 -17.08 -6.90 11.03
CA LYS A 511 -17.49 -8.30 11.32
C LYS A 511 -16.39 -9.13 11.99
N ASP A 512 -15.60 -8.51 12.89
CA ASP A 512 -14.48 -9.14 13.60
C ASP A 512 -13.34 -9.66 12.69
N LEU A 513 -13.29 -9.22 11.44
CA LEU A 513 -12.21 -9.57 10.53
C LEU A 513 -10.93 -8.77 10.86
N ASP A 514 -9.78 -9.43 10.70
CA ASP A 514 -8.49 -8.75 10.77
C ASP A 514 -8.38 -7.71 9.64
N PRO A 515 -8.09 -6.42 9.93
CA PRO A 515 -7.96 -5.39 8.91
C PRO A 515 -6.95 -5.72 7.80
N GLN A 516 -6.00 -6.61 8.06
CA GLN A 516 -5.03 -7.05 7.05
C GLN A 516 -5.66 -7.89 5.93
N ILE A 517 -6.72 -8.65 6.22
CA ILE A 517 -7.31 -9.59 5.25
C ILE A 517 -8.64 -9.11 4.66
N VAL A 518 -9.19 -7.98 5.13
CA VAL A 518 -10.49 -7.45 4.67
C VAL A 518 -10.53 -7.30 3.16
N THR A 519 -9.52 -6.69 2.58
CA THR A 519 -9.39 -6.46 1.13
C THR A 519 -9.38 -7.79 0.35
N TRP A 520 -8.57 -8.75 0.79
CA TRP A 520 -8.52 -10.07 0.15
C TRP A 520 -9.86 -10.81 0.27
N LYS A 521 -10.50 -10.72 1.43
CA LYS A 521 -11.81 -11.35 1.68
C LYS A 521 -12.91 -10.73 0.82
N GLY A 522 -12.83 -9.44 0.55
CA GLY A 522 -13.74 -8.76 -0.37
C GLY A 522 -13.66 -9.29 -1.80
N ALA A 523 -12.46 -9.52 -2.30
CA ALA A 523 -12.28 -10.19 -3.59
C ALA A 523 -12.83 -11.63 -3.59
N SER A 524 -12.71 -12.35 -2.47
CA SER A 524 -13.32 -13.67 -2.28
C SER A 524 -14.86 -13.59 -2.38
N ILE A 525 -15.47 -12.63 -1.70
CA ILE A 525 -16.92 -12.39 -1.74
C ILE A 525 -17.37 -12.05 -3.18
N LEU A 526 -16.67 -11.13 -3.84
CA LEU A 526 -16.98 -10.75 -5.23
C LEU A 526 -16.98 -11.96 -6.16
N SER A 527 -16.04 -12.89 -6.01
CA SER A 527 -15.96 -14.08 -6.87
C SER A 527 -17.21 -14.96 -6.85
N GLY A 528 -18.00 -14.88 -5.79
CA GLY A 528 -19.24 -15.63 -5.61
C GLY A 528 -20.51 -14.91 -6.09
N LEU A 529 -20.40 -13.63 -6.48
CA LEU A 529 -21.53 -12.84 -6.96
C LEU A 529 -21.81 -13.15 -8.44
N GLU A 530 -23.07 -13.27 -8.81
CA GLU A 530 -23.47 -13.49 -10.20
C GLU A 530 -23.04 -12.34 -11.11
N SER A 531 -23.04 -11.11 -10.61
CA SER A 531 -22.56 -9.92 -11.33
C SER A 531 -21.09 -10.00 -11.73
N SER A 532 -20.29 -10.82 -11.05
CA SER A 532 -18.87 -10.99 -11.41
C SER A 532 -18.65 -11.82 -12.67
N ASN A 533 -19.67 -12.58 -13.13
CA ASN A 533 -19.51 -13.49 -14.27
C ASN A 533 -19.15 -12.77 -15.59
N GLU A 534 -19.64 -11.56 -15.76
CA GLU A 534 -19.37 -10.74 -16.96
C GLU A 534 -18.01 -10.04 -16.92
N LEU A 535 -17.36 -9.98 -15.75
CA LEU A 535 -16.11 -9.26 -15.56
C LEU A 535 -14.87 -10.09 -15.89
N TRP A 536 -15.03 -11.41 -16.11
CA TRP A 536 -13.91 -12.29 -16.40
C TRP A 536 -13.39 -12.10 -17.83
N ILE A 537 -12.09 -11.87 -17.95
CA ILE A 537 -11.37 -11.69 -19.23
C ILE A 537 -10.55 -12.94 -19.50
N SER A 538 -10.83 -13.61 -20.62
CA SER A 538 -10.08 -14.78 -21.06
C SER A 538 -8.81 -14.41 -21.83
N GLY A 539 -7.83 -15.33 -21.92
CA GLY A 539 -6.63 -15.13 -22.71
C GLY A 539 -6.90 -14.87 -24.21
N LYS A 540 -7.97 -15.43 -24.76
CA LYS A 540 -8.39 -15.18 -26.16
C LYS A 540 -8.89 -13.77 -26.35
N GLU A 541 -9.77 -13.29 -25.46
CA GLU A 541 -10.28 -11.92 -25.49
C GLU A 541 -9.14 -10.92 -25.29
N TRP A 542 -8.24 -11.19 -24.34
CA TRP A 542 -7.07 -10.35 -24.10
C TRP A 542 -6.15 -10.25 -25.30
N SER A 543 -5.89 -11.36 -26.00
CA SER A 543 -5.08 -11.37 -27.23
C SER A 543 -5.72 -10.58 -28.38
N SER A 544 -7.06 -10.52 -28.44
CA SER A 544 -7.79 -9.82 -29.48
C SER A 544 -7.99 -8.34 -29.22
N TRP A 545 -8.30 -7.97 -27.97
CA TRP A 545 -8.72 -6.63 -27.58
C TRP A 545 -7.72 -5.90 -26.66
N SER A 546 -6.77 -6.66 -26.06
CA SER A 546 -5.79 -6.13 -25.12
C SER A 546 -6.46 -5.24 -24.06
N ILE A 547 -5.85 -4.10 -23.73
CA ILE A 547 -6.29 -3.18 -22.70
C ILE A 547 -7.69 -2.57 -22.92
N ARG A 548 -8.16 -2.54 -24.19
CA ARG A 548 -9.48 -1.98 -24.54
C ARG A 548 -10.63 -2.69 -23.84
N ILE A 549 -10.50 -4.00 -23.62
CA ILE A 549 -11.54 -4.79 -22.95
C ILE A 549 -11.80 -4.31 -21.52
N LEU A 550 -10.82 -3.64 -20.89
CA LEU A 550 -10.96 -3.11 -19.53
C LEU A 550 -11.95 -1.94 -19.47
N LYS A 551 -12.21 -1.23 -20.58
CA LYS A 551 -13.26 -0.19 -20.60
C LYS A 551 -14.66 -0.77 -20.36
N GLU A 552 -14.88 -2.03 -20.73
CA GLU A 552 -16.17 -2.71 -20.60
C GLU A 552 -16.23 -3.68 -19.41
N ARG A 553 -15.10 -4.30 -19.05
CA ARG A 553 -15.05 -5.39 -18.07
C ARG A 553 -14.40 -5.01 -16.74
N ALA A 554 -13.79 -3.83 -16.61
CA ALA A 554 -13.25 -3.39 -15.32
C ALA A 554 -14.33 -2.76 -14.43
N MET A 555 -14.25 -3.03 -13.12
CA MET A 555 -15.13 -2.39 -12.11
C MET A 555 -14.63 -0.99 -11.72
N PHE A 556 -13.92 -0.33 -12.57
CA PHE A 556 -13.36 1.00 -12.31
C PHE A 556 -13.29 1.79 -13.61
N THR A 557 -13.31 3.10 -13.48
CA THR A 557 -13.17 4.00 -14.64
C THR A 557 -11.74 3.88 -15.17
N TRP A 558 -11.65 3.46 -16.41
CA TRP A 558 -10.39 3.22 -17.12
C TRP A 558 -9.88 4.49 -17.77
#